data_8ad0b6dc7c6ea739f7cd15a8c00c3b27
#
_entry.id   8ad0b6dc7c6ea739f7cd15a8c00c3b27
#
_cell.length_a   1.000
_cell.length_b   1.000
_cell.length_c   1.000
_cell.angle_alpha   90.00
_cell.angle_beta   90.00
_cell.angle_gamma   90.00
#
_symmetry.space_group_name_H-M   'P 1'
#
loop_
_entity.id
_entity.type
_entity.pdbx_description
1 polymer ?
#
loop_
_entity_poly.entity_id
_entity_poly.type
_entity_poly.pdbx_seq_one_letter_code
_entity_poly.pdbx_strand_id
1 'polypeptide(L)'
;MRKLSGIGAVWLLAALSTAACAAAPEITKVEDARIDRWDPAMDAIVPQDWKVEKLAEGFGWAEGPIWVKNGGYLLFTDVPGNKMWKWSDKGGLEKFLDPSGAASPDPNVWREAGANGLSILDENTILLADTGSRGIQKLDLRTRQKTPVAMAYDGKKFSSPNDVTRMKSGVLFFTDPPYGFKKFDDAPEKEQPFNGVYRQAKDGSVTVIENELHRPNGVALSPDESTLYVTQSEPTKAIIMAYALDKDGNVTGRKLFADVTDLVANDAPGLPDGLAVAADGTIFTSGPGGILVLSKDGKRLGRISDGKPTANCKFGDDGRTLYLTSQNMLARIRLNVKGAGF
;
A
#
# COMPACT_ATOMS: atom_id res chain seq x y z
N MET A 1 6.22 -62.19 -59.14
CA MET A 1 6.06 -60.71 -58.84
C MET A 1 5.82 -60.58 -57.36
N ARG A 2 6.85 -60.17 -56.61
CA ARG A 2 6.76 -59.91 -55.13
C ARG A 2 6.87 -58.41 -54.90
N LYS A 3 5.87 -57.86 -54.28
CA LYS A 3 5.88 -56.46 -53.83
C LYS A 3 6.63 -56.32 -52.47
N LEU A 4 7.65 -55.52 -52.43
CA LEU A 4 8.33 -55.12 -51.23
C LEU A 4 7.58 -53.92 -50.62
N SER A 5 7.13 -54.04 -49.38
CA SER A 5 6.58 -52.98 -48.55
C SER A 5 7.70 -52.32 -47.73
N GLY A 6 7.97 -51.01 -47.99
CA GLY A 6 8.90 -50.25 -47.23
C GLY A 6 8.25 -49.77 -45.94
N ILE A 7 8.91 -50.01 -44.81
CA ILE A 7 8.56 -49.47 -43.47
C ILE A 7 9.29 -48.15 -43.31
N GLY A 8 8.55 -47.05 -43.32
CA GLY A 8 9.07 -45.73 -43.00
C GLY A 8 9.21 -45.54 -41.48
N ALA A 9 10.42 -45.37 -41.01
CA ALA A 9 10.69 -45.00 -39.61
C ALA A 9 10.40 -43.52 -39.40
N VAL A 10 9.39 -43.20 -38.56
CA VAL A 10 9.10 -41.82 -38.09
C VAL A 10 10.00 -41.53 -36.91
N TRP A 11 10.93 -40.60 -37.07
CA TRP A 11 11.75 -40.10 -35.99
C TRP A 11 10.94 -39.01 -35.27
N LEU A 12 10.49 -39.28 -34.02
CA LEU A 12 9.96 -38.24 -33.13
C LEU A 12 11.14 -37.43 -32.56
N LEU A 13 11.30 -36.18 -33.00
CA LEU A 13 12.17 -35.21 -32.33
C LEU A 13 11.46 -34.75 -31.07
N ALA A 14 11.90 -35.21 -29.92
CA ALA A 14 11.55 -34.62 -28.63
C ALA A 14 12.26 -33.26 -28.48
N ALA A 15 11.53 -32.17 -28.62
CA ALA A 15 12.02 -30.85 -28.29
C ALA A 15 12.15 -30.71 -26.74
N LEU A 16 13.36 -30.82 -26.23
CA LEU A 16 13.68 -30.43 -24.85
C LEU A 16 13.57 -28.91 -24.76
N SER A 17 12.45 -28.42 -24.19
CA SER A 17 12.34 -27.05 -23.77
C SER A 17 13.24 -26.86 -22.54
N THR A 18 14.41 -26.28 -22.73
CA THR A 18 15.21 -25.74 -21.63
C THR A 18 14.44 -24.56 -21.05
N ALA A 19 13.79 -24.77 -19.90
CA ALA A 19 13.30 -23.65 -19.11
C ALA A 19 14.52 -22.79 -18.73
N ALA A 20 14.62 -21.60 -19.32
CA ALA A 20 15.61 -20.61 -18.91
C ALA A 20 15.35 -20.31 -17.43
N CYS A 21 16.30 -20.67 -16.59
CA CYS A 21 16.30 -20.28 -15.19
C CYS A 21 16.36 -18.73 -15.19
N ALA A 22 15.29 -18.05 -14.77
CA ALA A 22 15.31 -16.61 -14.64
C ALA A 22 16.47 -16.24 -13.69
N ALA A 23 17.31 -15.30 -14.13
CA ALA A 23 18.38 -14.80 -13.28
C ALA A 23 17.78 -14.26 -11.98
N ALA A 24 18.48 -14.51 -10.86
CA ALA A 24 18.06 -13.95 -9.57
C ALA A 24 17.94 -12.42 -9.71
N PRO A 25 16.96 -11.78 -9.04
CA PRO A 25 16.78 -10.34 -9.13
C PRO A 25 18.03 -9.61 -8.62
N GLU A 26 18.44 -8.55 -9.32
CA GLU A 26 19.57 -7.73 -8.90
C GLU A 26 19.11 -6.80 -7.76
N ILE A 27 19.49 -7.15 -6.54
CA ILE A 27 19.23 -6.35 -5.33
C ILE A 27 20.46 -5.46 -5.11
N THR A 28 20.27 -4.14 -5.08
CA THR A 28 21.33 -3.18 -4.88
C THR A 28 21.10 -2.33 -3.64
N LYS A 29 22.17 -1.84 -3.04
CA LYS A 29 22.08 -0.90 -1.91
C LYS A 29 21.63 0.47 -2.42
N VAL A 30 20.76 1.14 -1.65
CA VAL A 30 20.41 2.54 -1.88
C VAL A 30 21.48 3.41 -1.23
N GLU A 31 22.31 4.09 -2.05
CA GLU A 31 23.47 4.83 -1.56
C GLU A 31 23.09 6.09 -0.78
N ASP A 32 22.02 6.80 -1.18
CA ASP A 32 21.52 8.01 -0.51
C ASP A 32 20.66 7.73 0.74
N ALA A 33 20.55 6.45 1.12
CA ALA A 33 19.78 6.09 2.31
C ALA A 33 20.45 6.61 3.58
N ARG A 34 19.61 7.09 4.52
CA ARG A 34 20.08 7.57 5.83
C ARG A 34 19.06 7.24 6.93
N ILE A 35 19.55 7.16 8.15
CA ILE A 35 18.73 7.02 9.37
C ILE A 35 18.97 8.24 10.24
N ASP A 36 17.94 9.06 10.43
CA ASP A 36 17.96 10.11 11.42
C ASP A 36 17.48 9.54 12.77
N ARG A 37 18.31 9.66 13.80
CA ARG A 37 18.02 9.18 15.15
C ARG A 37 17.78 10.38 16.04
N TRP A 38 16.51 10.74 16.29
CA TRP A 38 16.14 11.89 17.10
C TRP A 38 15.95 11.50 18.57
N ASP A 39 15.74 10.22 18.82
CA ASP A 39 15.55 9.63 20.15
C ASP A 39 16.36 8.35 20.27
N PRO A 40 16.99 8.05 21.43
CA PRO A 40 17.73 6.80 21.66
C PRO A 40 16.92 5.51 21.41
N ALA A 41 15.58 5.58 21.50
CA ALA A 41 14.72 4.43 21.20
C ALA A 41 14.87 3.92 19.74
N MET A 42 15.35 4.75 18.80
CA MET A 42 15.66 4.33 17.44
C MET A 42 16.71 3.21 17.38
N ASP A 43 17.64 3.13 18.35
CA ASP A 43 18.68 2.11 18.37
C ASP A 43 18.10 0.70 18.62
N ALA A 44 16.99 0.62 19.35
CA ALA A 44 16.27 -0.64 19.53
C ALA A 44 15.45 -1.05 18.30
N ILE A 45 15.10 -0.09 17.43
CA ILE A 45 14.22 -0.30 16.27
C ILE A 45 15.04 -0.59 15.01
N VAL A 46 16.05 0.24 14.72
CA VAL A 46 16.89 0.13 13.52
C VAL A 46 18.28 -0.38 13.93
N PRO A 47 18.71 -1.55 13.45
CA PRO A 47 20.04 -2.10 13.77
C PRO A 47 21.16 -1.17 13.32
N GLN A 48 22.37 -1.32 13.90
CA GLN A 48 23.52 -0.47 13.55
C GLN A 48 24.07 -0.77 12.14
N ASP A 49 23.95 -2.02 11.69
CA ASP A 49 24.38 -2.52 10.38
C ASP A 49 23.26 -2.45 9.32
N TRP A 50 22.30 -1.56 9.50
CA TRP A 50 21.16 -1.39 8.60
C TRP A 50 21.58 -1.18 7.14
N LYS A 51 20.73 -1.65 6.24
CA LYS A 51 20.82 -1.39 4.80
C LYS A 51 19.43 -1.14 4.26
N VAL A 52 19.29 -0.15 3.39
CA VAL A 52 18.14 -0.03 2.51
C VAL A 52 18.51 -0.66 1.19
N GLU A 53 17.74 -1.65 0.78
CA GLU A 53 17.96 -2.42 -0.45
C GLU A 53 16.91 -2.03 -1.49
N LYS A 54 17.37 -1.63 -2.70
CA LYS A 54 16.50 -1.45 -3.86
C LYS A 54 16.20 -2.81 -4.47
N LEU A 55 14.92 -3.12 -4.63
CA LEU A 55 14.43 -4.38 -5.17
C LEU A 55 14.00 -4.26 -6.62
N ALA A 56 13.36 -3.13 -6.97
CA ALA A 56 12.91 -2.84 -8.32
C ALA A 56 12.71 -1.34 -8.50
N GLU A 57 12.64 -0.87 -9.74
CA GLU A 57 12.33 0.51 -10.10
C GLU A 57 11.66 0.61 -11.47
N GLY A 58 11.18 1.79 -11.85
CA GLY A 58 10.54 2.05 -13.14
C GLY A 58 9.03 2.21 -13.06
N PHE A 59 8.49 2.45 -11.86
CA PHE A 59 7.06 2.72 -11.62
C PHE A 59 6.74 4.19 -11.82
N GLY A 60 5.48 4.50 -12.11
CA GLY A 60 4.99 5.89 -12.12
C GLY A 60 4.90 6.45 -10.71
N TRP A 61 4.24 5.72 -9.82
CA TRP A 61 4.13 5.97 -8.38
C TRP A 61 3.79 4.66 -7.67
N ALA A 62 4.78 4.07 -7.02
CA ALA A 62 4.64 2.81 -6.29
C ALA A 62 3.88 3.03 -4.99
N GLU A 63 2.86 2.19 -4.72
CA GLU A 63 1.92 2.30 -3.62
C GLU A 63 1.47 0.93 -3.08
N GLY A 64 0.63 0.98 -2.06
CA GLY A 64 -0.17 -0.12 -1.54
C GLY A 64 0.58 -1.42 -1.27
N PRO A 65 1.75 -1.42 -0.61
CA PRO A 65 2.48 -2.66 -0.38
C PRO A 65 1.72 -3.55 0.61
N ILE A 66 1.69 -4.86 0.32
CA ILE A 66 1.09 -5.85 1.20
C ILE A 66 1.80 -7.19 1.09
N TRP A 67 2.06 -7.83 2.23
CA TRP A 67 2.70 -9.15 2.27
C TRP A 67 1.69 -10.27 2.24
N VAL A 68 1.75 -11.13 1.23
CA VAL A 68 0.92 -12.34 1.10
C VAL A 68 1.66 -13.51 1.74
N LYS A 69 1.35 -13.80 3.01
CA LYS A 69 2.07 -14.80 3.82
C LYS A 69 2.04 -16.19 3.20
N ASN A 70 0.87 -16.63 2.72
CA ASN A 70 0.67 -17.97 2.17
C ASN A 70 1.47 -18.22 0.88
N GLY A 71 1.90 -17.16 0.18
CA GLY A 71 2.72 -17.24 -1.03
C GLY A 71 4.16 -16.81 -0.84
N GLY A 72 4.50 -16.17 0.29
CA GLY A 72 5.85 -15.63 0.57
C GLY A 72 6.25 -14.55 -0.45
N TYR A 73 5.34 -13.62 -0.76
CA TYR A 73 5.60 -12.54 -1.71
C TYR A 73 4.90 -11.24 -1.32
N LEU A 74 5.42 -10.15 -1.83
CA LEU A 74 4.81 -8.81 -1.75
C LEU A 74 3.96 -8.55 -2.98
N LEU A 75 2.76 -7.97 -2.77
CA LEU A 75 2.03 -7.24 -3.81
C LEU A 75 2.16 -5.74 -3.53
N PHE A 76 2.18 -4.95 -4.59
CA PHE A 76 2.13 -3.50 -4.52
C PHE A 76 1.56 -2.94 -5.82
N THR A 77 1.17 -1.69 -5.83
CA THR A 77 0.52 -1.04 -6.97
C THR A 77 1.41 0.02 -7.61
N ASP A 78 1.20 0.28 -8.88
CA ASP A 78 1.65 1.45 -9.62
C ASP A 78 0.39 2.19 -10.07
N VAL A 79 -0.01 3.21 -9.31
CA VAL A 79 -1.34 3.83 -9.44
C VAL A 79 -1.50 4.56 -10.78
N PRO A 80 -0.55 5.44 -11.21
CA PRO A 80 -0.59 6.04 -12.54
C PRO A 80 -0.39 5.03 -13.66
N GLY A 81 0.46 4.03 -13.46
CA GLY A 81 0.72 2.94 -14.41
C GLY A 81 -0.45 1.96 -14.54
N ASN A 82 -1.45 2.06 -13.66
CA ASN A 82 -2.64 1.20 -13.60
C ASN A 82 -2.28 -0.30 -13.55
N LYS A 83 -1.26 -0.65 -12.74
CA LYS A 83 -0.75 -2.02 -12.62
C LYS A 83 -0.60 -2.43 -11.16
N MET A 84 -0.73 -3.73 -10.93
CA MET A 84 -0.31 -4.36 -9.68
C MET A 84 0.86 -5.28 -9.97
N TRP A 85 1.87 -5.19 -9.12
CA TRP A 85 3.11 -5.93 -9.22
C TRP A 85 3.24 -6.91 -8.07
N LYS A 86 3.98 -7.98 -8.32
CA LYS A 86 4.39 -8.98 -7.34
C LYS A 86 5.91 -9.00 -7.27
N TRP A 87 6.43 -9.01 -6.05
CA TRP A 87 7.85 -9.18 -5.77
C TRP A 87 8.08 -10.39 -4.87
N SER A 88 9.13 -11.17 -5.17
CA SER A 88 9.65 -12.19 -4.27
C SER A 88 11.16 -12.37 -4.48
N ASP A 89 11.90 -12.77 -3.44
CA ASP A 89 13.35 -13.01 -3.55
C ASP A 89 13.70 -14.09 -4.58
N LYS A 90 12.80 -15.05 -4.81
CA LYS A 90 13.01 -16.13 -5.79
C LYS A 90 12.61 -15.76 -7.21
N GLY A 91 11.51 -15.03 -7.38
CA GLY A 91 10.92 -14.73 -8.69
C GLY A 91 11.21 -13.32 -9.21
N GLY A 92 11.78 -12.45 -8.38
CA GLY A 92 11.96 -11.05 -8.72
C GLY A 92 10.65 -10.31 -8.90
N LEU A 93 10.64 -9.35 -9.80
CA LEU A 93 9.48 -8.53 -10.15
C LEU A 93 8.64 -9.20 -11.25
N GLU A 94 7.37 -9.40 -10.96
CA GLU A 94 6.39 -9.95 -11.90
C GLU A 94 5.16 -9.02 -11.98
N LYS A 95 4.60 -8.86 -13.18
CA LYS A 95 3.32 -8.18 -13.34
C LYS A 95 2.19 -9.10 -12.86
N PHE A 96 1.44 -8.66 -11.84
CA PHE A 96 0.39 -9.47 -11.23
C PHE A 96 -0.99 -9.19 -11.83
N LEU A 97 -1.37 -7.91 -12.02
CA LEU A 97 -2.66 -7.51 -12.60
C LEU A 97 -2.48 -6.27 -13.49
N ASP A 98 -3.09 -6.30 -14.69
CA ASP A 98 -3.03 -5.22 -15.68
C ASP A 98 -4.31 -5.25 -16.54
N PRO A 99 -5.21 -4.28 -16.43
CA PRO A 99 -5.19 -3.13 -15.51
C PRO A 99 -5.52 -3.53 -14.06
N SER A 100 -4.99 -2.77 -13.09
CA SER A 100 -5.29 -2.97 -11.67
C SER A 100 -6.56 -2.24 -11.22
N GLY A 101 -6.87 -1.11 -11.83
CA GLY A 101 -8.04 -0.27 -11.57
C GLY A 101 -9.03 -0.26 -12.74
N ALA A 102 -9.28 0.91 -13.31
CA ALA A 102 -10.19 1.07 -14.45
C ALA A 102 -9.66 0.41 -15.72
N ALA A 103 -10.53 -0.30 -16.46
CA ALA A 103 -10.15 -1.00 -17.68
C ALA A 103 -9.82 -0.04 -18.85
N SER A 104 -10.49 1.10 -18.93
CA SER A 104 -10.32 2.09 -20.01
C SER A 104 -10.53 3.50 -19.44
N PRO A 105 -9.59 4.01 -18.64
CA PRO A 105 -9.73 5.32 -18.03
C PRO A 105 -9.63 6.43 -19.11
N ASP A 106 -10.53 7.42 -19.04
CA ASP A 106 -10.41 8.64 -19.86
C ASP A 106 -9.17 9.44 -19.39
N PRO A 107 -8.16 9.64 -20.24
CA PRO A 107 -6.95 10.37 -19.88
C PRO A 107 -7.20 11.87 -19.63
N ASN A 108 -8.38 12.42 -19.94
CA ASN A 108 -8.73 13.80 -19.60
C ASN A 108 -9.28 13.93 -18.16
N VAL A 109 -9.83 12.88 -17.62
CA VAL A 109 -10.41 12.81 -16.28
C VAL A 109 -9.38 12.33 -15.26
N TRP A 110 -8.71 11.23 -15.56
CA TRP A 110 -7.87 10.53 -14.61
C TRP A 110 -6.41 10.99 -14.63
N ARG A 111 -5.87 11.30 -13.47
CA ARG A 111 -4.44 11.41 -13.19
C ARG A 111 -3.87 10.04 -12.82
N GLU A 112 -4.62 9.32 -12.00
CA GLU A 112 -4.31 7.99 -11.47
C GLU A 112 -5.56 7.12 -11.56
N ALA A 113 -5.47 6.01 -12.27
CA ALA A 113 -6.63 5.14 -12.53
C ALA A 113 -6.40 3.68 -12.07
N GLY A 114 -5.29 3.40 -11.45
CA GLY A 114 -4.95 2.10 -10.89
C GLY A 114 -5.57 1.86 -9.52
N ALA A 115 -5.50 0.63 -9.03
CA ALA A 115 -5.70 0.35 -7.62
C ALA A 115 -4.57 1.00 -6.80
N ASN A 116 -4.85 1.41 -5.56
CA ASN A 116 -3.93 2.07 -4.66
C ASN A 116 -3.65 1.19 -3.42
N GLY A 117 -4.14 1.53 -2.24
CA GLY A 117 -3.93 0.79 -1.01
C GLY A 117 -4.51 -0.62 -1.04
N LEU A 118 -3.83 -1.55 -0.38
CA LEU A 118 -4.20 -2.96 -0.31
C LEU A 118 -4.30 -3.42 1.14
N SER A 119 -5.24 -4.36 1.43
CA SER A 119 -5.35 -5.00 2.73
C SER A 119 -5.66 -6.50 2.59
N ILE A 120 -5.06 -7.36 3.43
CA ILE A 120 -5.39 -8.80 3.44
C ILE A 120 -6.81 -8.98 3.96
N LEU A 121 -7.66 -9.68 3.23
CA LEU A 121 -8.97 -10.08 3.70
C LEU A 121 -8.93 -11.49 4.31
N ASP A 122 -8.35 -12.43 3.59
CA ASP A 122 -8.09 -13.81 4.02
C ASP A 122 -6.89 -14.39 3.25
N GLU A 123 -6.65 -15.70 3.36
CA GLU A 123 -5.49 -16.37 2.71
C GLU A 123 -5.46 -16.25 1.19
N ASN A 124 -6.61 -16.09 0.53
CA ASN A 124 -6.75 -16.11 -0.93
C ASN A 124 -7.33 -14.80 -1.48
N THR A 125 -7.63 -13.84 -0.62
CA THR A 125 -8.37 -12.64 -1.02
C THR A 125 -7.76 -11.40 -0.37
N ILE A 126 -7.67 -10.33 -1.15
CA ILE A 126 -7.29 -9.00 -0.67
C ILE A 126 -8.38 -7.98 -0.95
N LEU A 127 -8.37 -6.91 -0.17
CA LEU A 127 -9.13 -5.69 -0.44
C LEU A 127 -8.25 -4.73 -1.23
N LEU A 128 -8.86 -3.97 -2.11
CA LEU A 128 -8.26 -2.91 -2.91
C LEU A 128 -9.03 -1.62 -2.67
N ALA A 129 -8.35 -0.54 -2.37
CA ALA A 129 -8.85 0.80 -2.65
C ALA A 129 -8.66 1.03 -4.17
N ASP A 130 -9.71 0.76 -4.94
CA ASP A 130 -9.66 0.82 -6.41
C ASP A 130 -10.05 2.22 -6.87
N THR A 131 -9.04 3.07 -6.99
CA THR A 131 -9.18 4.47 -7.42
C THR A 131 -9.96 4.59 -8.72
N GLY A 132 -9.56 3.85 -9.74
CA GLY A 132 -10.17 3.94 -11.07
C GLY A 132 -11.59 3.39 -11.16
N SER A 133 -11.96 2.44 -10.30
CA SER A 133 -13.33 1.94 -10.18
C SER A 133 -14.16 2.73 -9.17
N ARG A 134 -13.55 3.70 -8.47
CA ARG A 134 -14.22 4.58 -7.48
C ARG A 134 -14.86 3.79 -6.35
N GLY A 135 -14.13 2.82 -5.76
CA GLY A 135 -14.68 1.98 -4.72
C GLY A 135 -13.69 1.05 -4.05
N ILE A 136 -14.15 0.39 -3.01
CA ILE A 136 -13.43 -0.73 -2.40
C ILE A 136 -13.87 -2.01 -3.09
N GLN A 137 -12.91 -2.81 -3.52
CA GLN A 137 -13.14 -4.09 -4.14
C GLN A 137 -12.40 -5.21 -3.42
N LYS A 138 -12.87 -6.41 -3.60
CA LYS A 138 -12.22 -7.66 -3.22
C LYS A 138 -11.60 -8.29 -4.46
N LEU A 139 -10.35 -8.73 -4.35
CA LEU A 139 -9.63 -9.46 -5.41
C LEU A 139 -9.30 -10.87 -4.95
N ASP A 140 -9.77 -11.87 -5.69
CA ASP A 140 -9.33 -13.27 -5.56
C ASP A 140 -7.92 -13.40 -6.15
N LEU A 141 -6.95 -13.81 -5.34
CA LEU A 141 -5.53 -13.88 -5.73
C LEU A 141 -5.24 -14.96 -6.78
N ARG A 142 -6.07 -16.01 -6.85
CA ARG A 142 -5.91 -17.10 -7.78
C ARG A 142 -6.55 -16.80 -9.15
N THR A 143 -7.80 -16.33 -9.14
CA THR A 143 -8.55 -16.05 -10.39
C THR A 143 -8.32 -14.64 -10.91
N ARG A 144 -7.83 -13.74 -10.06
CA ARG A 144 -7.64 -12.30 -10.32
C ARG A 144 -8.94 -11.56 -10.65
N GLN A 145 -10.06 -12.12 -10.22
CA GLN A 145 -11.36 -11.49 -10.38
C GLN A 145 -11.65 -10.52 -9.24
N LYS A 146 -12.11 -9.33 -9.61
CA LYS A 146 -12.56 -8.28 -8.67
C LYS A 146 -14.06 -8.40 -8.42
N THR A 147 -14.47 -8.15 -7.16
CA THR A 147 -15.87 -8.11 -6.73
C THR A 147 -16.09 -6.84 -5.91
N PRO A 148 -17.13 -6.03 -6.21
CA PRO A 148 -17.47 -4.84 -5.46
C PRO A 148 -17.74 -5.13 -3.97
N VAL A 149 -17.27 -4.23 -3.09
CA VAL A 149 -17.49 -4.25 -1.64
C VAL A 149 -18.18 -2.97 -1.18
N ALA A 150 -17.63 -1.79 -1.48
CA ALA A 150 -18.22 -0.48 -1.20
C ALA A 150 -18.02 0.44 -2.41
N MET A 151 -19.11 0.86 -3.05
CA MET A 151 -19.03 1.63 -4.31
C MET A 151 -19.65 3.02 -4.21
N ALA A 152 -20.37 3.31 -3.13
CA ALA A 152 -21.06 4.58 -2.94
C ALA A 152 -21.32 4.85 -1.46
N TYR A 153 -21.52 6.12 -1.15
CA TYR A 153 -22.06 6.60 0.11
C TYR A 153 -23.17 7.61 -0.17
N ASP A 154 -24.31 7.46 0.50
CA ASP A 154 -25.51 8.32 0.35
C ASP A 154 -25.94 8.51 -1.13
N GLY A 155 -25.94 7.41 -1.88
CA GLY A 155 -26.32 7.36 -3.30
C GLY A 155 -25.30 7.99 -4.27
N LYS A 156 -24.18 8.52 -3.79
CA LYS A 156 -23.10 9.16 -4.57
C LYS A 156 -21.87 8.27 -4.61
N LYS A 157 -21.20 8.22 -5.76
CA LYS A 157 -19.94 7.51 -5.92
C LYS A 157 -18.84 8.14 -5.09
N PHE A 158 -17.90 7.33 -4.63
CA PHE A 158 -16.65 7.81 -4.06
C PHE A 158 -15.85 8.59 -5.10
N SER A 159 -14.90 9.39 -4.66
CA SER A 159 -14.00 10.15 -5.52
C SER A 159 -12.91 9.27 -6.12
N SER A 160 -11.98 8.87 -5.29
CA SER A 160 -10.86 8.00 -5.67
C SER A 160 -10.29 7.32 -4.41
N PRO A 161 -10.97 6.26 -3.91
CA PRO A 161 -10.52 5.55 -2.71
C PRO A 161 -9.02 5.26 -2.76
N ASN A 162 -8.33 5.60 -1.64
CA ASN A 162 -6.88 5.63 -1.60
C ASN A 162 -6.29 4.50 -0.76
N ASP A 163 -6.68 4.37 0.51
CA ASP A 163 -6.17 3.30 1.37
C ASP A 163 -7.32 2.60 2.11
N VAL A 164 -7.08 1.35 2.53
CA VAL A 164 -8.07 0.50 3.18
C VAL A 164 -7.44 -0.40 4.24
N THR A 165 -8.09 -0.49 5.40
CA THR A 165 -7.75 -1.44 6.46
C THR A 165 -9.00 -2.11 7.01
N ARG A 166 -8.82 -3.22 7.75
CA ARG A 166 -9.96 -3.93 8.35
C ARG A 166 -9.66 -4.41 9.77
N MET A 167 -10.69 -4.45 10.59
CA MET A 167 -10.69 -5.18 11.86
C MET A 167 -10.82 -6.69 11.61
N LYS A 168 -10.34 -7.50 12.53
CA LYS A 168 -10.58 -8.96 12.56
C LYS A 168 -12.07 -9.28 12.57
N SER A 169 -12.88 -8.39 13.14
CA SER A 169 -14.36 -8.49 13.13
C SER A 169 -14.98 -8.42 11.74
N GLY A 170 -14.26 -7.88 10.73
CA GLY A 170 -14.75 -7.68 9.36
C GLY A 170 -15.20 -6.25 9.05
N VAL A 171 -15.17 -5.34 10.00
CA VAL A 171 -15.42 -3.90 9.75
C VAL A 171 -14.25 -3.33 8.95
N LEU A 172 -14.55 -2.52 7.94
CA LEU A 172 -13.56 -1.87 7.08
C LEU A 172 -13.48 -0.38 7.39
N PHE A 173 -12.29 0.18 7.19
CA PHE A 173 -12.04 1.62 7.16
C PHE A 173 -11.28 1.96 5.89
N PHE A 174 -11.64 3.06 5.24
CA PHE A 174 -10.96 3.51 4.03
C PHE A 174 -11.06 5.03 3.87
N THR A 175 -10.14 5.57 3.08
CA THR A 175 -10.03 6.99 2.76
C THR A 175 -10.42 7.24 1.32
N ASP A 176 -11.00 8.44 1.05
CA ASP A 176 -11.48 8.84 -0.28
C ASP A 176 -11.08 10.28 -0.63
N PRO A 177 -9.78 10.58 -0.79
CA PRO A 177 -9.31 11.84 -1.31
C PRO A 177 -9.53 11.93 -2.84
N PRO A 178 -9.34 13.10 -3.48
CA PRO A 178 -9.61 13.27 -4.90
C PRO A 178 -8.39 13.03 -5.81
N TYR A 179 -7.36 12.30 -5.35
CA TYR A 179 -6.08 12.16 -6.06
C TYR A 179 -6.18 11.49 -7.44
N GLY A 180 -7.19 10.65 -7.65
CA GLY A 180 -7.43 10.00 -8.93
C GLY A 180 -7.74 10.98 -10.05
N PHE A 181 -8.36 12.11 -9.74
CA PHE A 181 -8.79 13.09 -10.73
C PHE A 181 -7.70 14.12 -11.07
N LYS A 182 -7.60 14.52 -12.34
CA LYS A 182 -6.68 15.58 -12.79
C LYS A 182 -6.96 16.95 -12.16
N LYS A 183 -8.22 17.23 -11.88
CA LYS A 183 -8.66 18.50 -11.30
C LYS A 183 -8.91 18.41 -9.78
N PHE A 184 -8.56 17.29 -9.16
CA PHE A 184 -8.72 17.07 -7.71
C PHE A 184 -10.15 17.40 -7.24
N ASP A 185 -10.31 18.33 -6.31
CA ASP A 185 -11.61 18.75 -5.76
C ASP A 185 -12.48 19.47 -6.78
N ASP A 186 -11.89 20.09 -7.82
CA ASP A 186 -12.59 20.81 -8.89
C ASP A 186 -13.00 19.88 -10.04
N ALA A 187 -12.82 18.56 -9.90
CA ALA A 187 -13.22 17.59 -10.91
C ALA A 187 -14.75 17.53 -10.99
N PRO A 188 -15.35 17.73 -12.19
CA PRO A 188 -16.81 17.64 -12.35
C PRO A 188 -17.37 16.24 -12.07
N GLU A 189 -16.51 15.22 -12.10
CA GLU A 189 -16.84 13.84 -11.78
C GLU A 189 -16.92 13.58 -10.27
N LYS A 190 -16.41 14.48 -9.42
CA LYS A 190 -16.46 14.35 -7.96
C LYS A 190 -17.89 14.58 -7.48
N GLU A 191 -18.51 13.51 -6.95
CA GLU A 191 -19.89 13.53 -6.47
C GLU A 191 -19.99 13.81 -4.96
N GLN A 192 -18.99 13.33 -4.19
CA GLN A 192 -18.94 13.58 -2.75
C GLN A 192 -18.53 15.03 -2.45
N PRO A 193 -19.24 15.76 -1.56
CA PRO A 193 -18.97 17.18 -1.27
C PRO A 193 -17.73 17.38 -0.38
N PHE A 194 -17.10 16.33 0.11
CA PHE A 194 -15.93 16.33 0.98
C PHE A 194 -14.98 15.19 0.61
N ASN A 195 -13.82 15.16 1.24
CA ASN A 195 -12.87 14.06 1.17
C ASN A 195 -13.01 13.26 2.47
N GLY A 196 -13.58 12.06 2.39
CA GLY A 196 -14.05 11.34 3.56
C GLY A 196 -13.09 10.26 4.07
N VAL A 197 -13.20 9.97 5.36
CA VAL A 197 -12.80 8.69 5.94
C VAL A 197 -14.07 7.94 6.28
N TYR A 198 -14.18 6.71 5.80
CA TYR A 198 -15.40 5.92 5.89
C TYR A 198 -15.19 4.65 6.69
N ARG A 199 -16.26 4.19 7.32
CA ARG A 199 -16.42 2.89 7.95
C ARG A 199 -17.49 2.10 7.21
N GLN A 200 -17.17 0.86 6.81
CA GLN A 200 -18.18 -0.09 6.36
C GLN A 200 -18.42 -1.13 7.46
N ALA A 201 -19.65 -1.26 7.89
CA ALA A 201 -20.07 -2.29 8.85
C ALA A 201 -20.19 -3.67 8.18
N LYS A 202 -20.32 -4.73 8.97
CA LYS A 202 -20.45 -6.12 8.49
C LYS A 202 -21.68 -6.38 7.62
N ASP A 203 -22.73 -5.60 7.81
CA ASP A 203 -23.97 -5.66 7.01
C ASP A 203 -23.85 -4.92 5.67
N GLY A 204 -22.67 -4.33 5.40
CA GLY A 204 -22.40 -3.56 4.19
C GLY A 204 -22.74 -2.08 4.28
N SER A 205 -23.38 -1.62 5.35
CA SER A 205 -23.70 -0.20 5.54
C SER A 205 -22.44 0.63 5.67
N VAL A 206 -22.40 1.78 4.98
CA VAL A 206 -21.26 2.71 4.98
C VAL A 206 -21.62 3.97 5.76
N THR A 207 -20.73 4.43 6.61
CA THR A 207 -20.85 5.68 7.37
C THR A 207 -19.60 6.51 7.25
N VAL A 208 -19.73 7.85 7.28
CA VAL A 208 -18.60 8.79 7.37
C VAL A 208 -18.16 8.86 8.84
N ILE A 209 -16.87 8.74 9.09
CA ILE A 209 -16.29 8.93 10.41
C ILE A 209 -15.46 10.22 10.50
N GLU A 210 -15.02 10.77 9.36
CA GLU A 210 -14.29 12.03 9.28
C GLU A 210 -14.53 12.67 7.90
N ASN A 211 -14.78 13.98 7.86
CA ASN A 211 -15.01 14.75 6.63
C ASN A 211 -14.43 16.18 6.68
N GLU A 212 -13.61 16.47 7.71
CA GLU A 212 -12.95 17.76 7.88
C GLU A 212 -11.48 17.74 7.40
N LEU A 213 -10.93 16.53 7.16
CA LEU A 213 -9.58 16.40 6.60
C LEU A 213 -9.58 16.78 5.12
N HIS A 214 -8.67 17.68 4.75
CA HIS A 214 -8.57 18.14 3.37
C HIS A 214 -8.01 17.05 2.42
N ARG A 215 -7.05 16.25 2.91
CA ARG A 215 -6.39 15.19 2.14
C ARG A 215 -6.17 13.94 2.99
N PRO A 216 -7.25 13.26 3.46
CA PRO A 216 -7.08 12.00 4.16
C PRO A 216 -6.40 11.00 3.23
N ASN A 217 -5.43 10.22 3.76
CA ASN A 217 -4.60 9.35 2.92
C ASN A 217 -4.47 7.96 3.57
N GLY A 218 -3.34 7.61 4.15
CA GLY A 218 -3.11 6.31 4.75
C GLY A 218 -4.01 6.01 5.95
N VAL A 219 -4.38 4.74 6.12
CA VAL A 219 -5.21 4.26 7.23
C VAL A 219 -4.70 2.94 7.80
N ALA A 220 -4.50 2.87 9.14
CA ALA A 220 -4.08 1.65 9.82
C ALA A 220 -4.67 1.54 11.23
N LEU A 221 -4.78 0.31 11.73
CA LEU A 221 -5.24 0.00 13.08
C LEU A 221 -4.07 -0.24 14.04
N SER A 222 -4.25 0.10 15.30
CA SER A 222 -3.38 -0.37 16.39
C SER A 222 -3.44 -1.90 16.50
N PRO A 223 -2.42 -2.57 17.10
CA PRO A 223 -2.37 -4.03 17.19
C PRO A 223 -3.58 -4.65 17.92
N ASP A 224 -4.16 -3.92 18.87
CA ASP A 224 -5.38 -4.29 19.63
C ASP A 224 -6.69 -3.84 18.97
N GLU A 225 -6.59 -3.16 17.80
CA GLU A 225 -7.70 -2.62 17.04
C GLU A 225 -8.54 -1.55 17.78
N SER A 226 -8.02 -1.00 18.88
CA SER A 226 -8.71 0.04 19.67
C SER A 226 -8.52 1.45 19.11
N THR A 227 -7.59 1.65 18.17
CA THR A 227 -7.28 2.94 17.56
C THR A 227 -7.12 2.81 16.06
N LEU A 228 -7.78 3.70 15.32
CA LEU A 228 -7.58 3.91 13.90
C LEU A 228 -6.68 5.15 13.71
N TYR A 229 -5.57 5.00 13.01
CA TYR A 229 -4.70 6.10 12.60
C TYR A 229 -5.04 6.49 11.17
N VAL A 230 -5.12 7.80 10.92
CA VAL A 230 -5.36 8.37 9.58
C VAL A 230 -4.37 9.48 9.35
N THR A 231 -3.65 9.43 8.24
CA THR A 231 -2.73 10.49 7.81
C THR A 231 -3.43 11.54 6.97
N GLN A 232 -2.89 12.75 6.95
CA GLN A 232 -3.32 13.83 6.05
C GLN A 232 -2.13 14.37 5.25
N SER A 233 -2.22 14.31 3.93
CA SER A 233 -1.19 14.79 3.00
C SER A 233 -1.43 16.26 2.58
N GLU A 234 -1.59 17.15 3.56
CA GLU A 234 -1.75 18.58 3.32
C GLU A 234 -0.47 19.30 3.78
N PRO A 235 0.30 19.97 2.89
CA PRO A 235 1.58 20.58 3.25
C PRO A 235 1.49 21.61 4.39
N THR A 236 0.39 22.34 4.46
CA THR A 236 0.16 23.34 5.52
C THR A 236 -0.38 22.76 6.82
N LYS A 237 -0.74 21.46 6.81
CA LYS A 237 -1.27 20.73 7.96
C LYS A 237 -0.97 19.23 7.82
N ALA A 238 0.32 18.90 7.78
CA ALA A 238 0.82 17.53 7.67
C ALA A 238 0.70 16.81 9.01
N ILE A 239 -0.40 16.07 9.22
CA ILE A 239 -0.77 15.50 10.51
C ILE A 239 -1.15 14.02 10.42
N ILE A 240 -1.11 13.37 11.57
CA ILE A 240 -1.70 12.04 11.80
C ILE A 240 -2.77 12.19 12.87
N MET A 241 -3.98 11.72 12.57
CA MET A 241 -5.10 11.67 13.53
C MET A 241 -5.23 10.27 14.13
N ALA A 242 -5.71 10.19 15.37
CA ALA A 242 -6.08 8.94 16.02
C ALA A 242 -7.55 8.98 16.44
N TYR A 243 -8.28 7.94 16.05
CA TYR A 243 -9.69 7.75 16.38
C TYR A 243 -9.80 6.54 17.32
N ALA A 244 -10.30 6.76 18.53
CA ALA A 244 -10.61 5.66 19.46
C ALA A 244 -11.80 4.87 18.94
N LEU A 245 -11.70 3.55 18.94
CA LEU A 245 -12.73 2.65 18.45
C LEU A 245 -13.28 1.79 19.59
N ASP A 246 -14.59 1.52 19.54
CA ASP A 246 -15.19 0.43 20.31
C ASP A 246 -14.97 -0.93 19.58
N LYS A 247 -15.43 -2.01 20.22
CA LYS A 247 -15.33 -3.40 19.69
C LYS A 247 -16.09 -3.61 18.37
N ASP A 248 -17.03 -2.76 18.04
CA ASP A 248 -17.83 -2.80 16.81
C ASP A 248 -17.28 -1.84 15.74
N GLY A 249 -16.17 -1.17 16.04
CA GLY A 249 -15.48 -0.23 15.14
C GLY A 249 -16.17 1.13 15.05
N ASN A 250 -17.03 1.49 16.01
CA ASN A 250 -17.56 2.85 16.07
C ASN A 250 -16.54 3.78 16.73
N VAL A 251 -16.45 5.00 16.20
CA VAL A 251 -15.56 6.03 16.74
C VAL A 251 -16.17 6.57 18.05
N THR A 252 -15.39 6.48 19.12
CA THR A 252 -15.77 6.96 20.46
C THR A 252 -15.01 8.24 20.86
N GLY A 253 -13.96 8.60 20.13
CA GLY A 253 -13.17 9.81 20.34
C GLY A 253 -12.18 10.05 19.23
N ARG A 254 -11.71 11.30 19.09
CA ARG A 254 -10.66 11.66 18.13
C ARG A 254 -9.64 12.60 18.79
N LYS A 255 -8.38 12.50 18.38
CA LYS A 255 -7.32 13.43 18.80
C LYS A 255 -6.27 13.58 17.70
N LEU A 256 -5.58 14.69 17.71
CA LEU A 256 -4.32 14.85 17.00
C LEU A 256 -3.30 13.87 17.61
N PHE A 257 -2.75 12.97 16.79
CA PHE A 257 -1.74 12.00 17.24
C PHE A 257 -0.33 12.56 17.07
N ALA A 258 -0.03 13.10 15.89
CA ALA A 258 1.24 13.79 15.62
C ALA A 258 1.03 14.90 14.59
N ASP A 259 1.74 16.01 14.80
CA ASP A 259 1.89 17.07 13.82
C ASP A 259 3.35 17.08 13.33
N VAL A 260 3.54 16.97 12.03
CA VAL A 260 4.84 16.93 11.37
C VAL A 260 4.98 18.04 10.32
N THR A 261 4.12 19.06 10.41
CA THR A 261 4.10 20.21 9.48
C THR A 261 5.42 20.97 9.48
N ASP A 262 6.09 21.08 10.62
CA ASP A 262 7.40 21.71 10.77
C ASP A 262 8.54 20.97 10.04
N LEU A 263 8.34 19.69 9.67
CA LEU A 263 9.29 18.91 8.88
C LEU A 263 9.11 19.10 7.37
N VAL A 264 8.02 19.74 6.93
CA VAL A 264 7.76 19.98 5.51
C VAL A 264 8.73 21.05 5.01
N ALA A 265 9.64 20.66 4.11
CA ALA A 265 10.64 21.55 3.53
C ALA A 265 10.97 21.09 2.10
N ASN A 266 11.58 21.98 1.31
CA ASN A 266 11.89 21.68 -0.10
C ASN A 266 12.90 20.54 -0.28
N ASP A 267 13.80 20.32 0.70
CA ASP A 267 14.80 19.26 0.71
C ASP A 267 14.35 18.00 1.46
N ALA A 268 13.11 17.98 1.93
CA ALA A 268 12.50 16.85 2.63
C ALA A 268 11.21 16.44 1.91
N PRO A 269 11.30 15.84 0.70
CA PRO A 269 10.14 15.51 -0.11
C PRO A 269 9.26 14.45 0.57
N GLY A 270 7.97 14.50 0.26
CA GLY A 270 6.95 13.62 0.82
C GLY A 270 6.09 14.28 1.88
N LEU A 271 4.96 13.67 2.16
CA LEU A 271 3.97 14.07 3.15
C LEU A 271 3.47 12.83 3.89
N PRO A 272 2.76 12.96 5.02
CA PRO A 272 2.08 11.82 5.63
C PRO A 272 1.13 11.15 4.63
N ASP A 273 1.42 9.89 4.28
CA ASP A 273 0.74 9.09 3.29
C ASP A 273 0.48 7.69 3.90
N GLY A 274 0.93 6.59 3.33
CA GLY A 274 0.72 5.28 3.91
C GLY A 274 1.44 5.05 5.25
N LEU A 275 0.97 4.06 6.01
CA LEU A 275 1.55 3.71 7.31
C LEU A 275 1.45 2.23 7.66
N ALA A 276 2.35 1.78 8.54
CA ALA A 276 2.36 0.47 9.16
C ALA A 276 2.57 0.58 10.67
N VAL A 277 2.01 -0.36 11.42
CA VAL A 277 2.12 -0.41 12.87
C VAL A 277 2.87 -1.67 13.28
N ALA A 278 3.86 -1.53 14.15
CA ALA A 278 4.57 -2.65 14.74
C ALA A 278 3.77 -3.29 15.89
N ALA A 279 4.14 -4.51 16.28
CA ALA A 279 3.45 -5.26 17.34
C ALA A 279 3.51 -4.58 18.72
N ASP A 280 4.52 -3.74 18.96
CA ASP A 280 4.69 -2.95 20.19
C ASP A 280 3.95 -1.59 20.14
N GLY A 281 3.28 -1.29 19.02
CA GLY A 281 2.57 -0.04 18.79
C GLY A 281 3.42 1.07 18.16
N THR A 282 4.69 0.84 17.85
CA THR A 282 5.52 1.79 17.08
C THR A 282 4.92 2.00 15.69
N ILE A 283 4.81 3.25 15.26
CA ILE A 283 4.21 3.61 13.97
C ILE A 283 5.30 4.01 13.00
N PHE A 284 5.24 3.44 11.82
CA PHE A 284 6.03 3.77 10.65
C PHE A 284 5.09 4.42 9.63
N THR A 285 5.25 5.71 9.40
CA THR A 285 4.41 6.45 8.46
C THR A 285 5.28 7.20 7.47
N SER A 286 4.90 7.21 6.21
CA SER A 286 5.53 8.14 5.29
C SER A 286 5.34 9.57 5.78
N GLY A 287 6.25 10.44 5.38
CA GLY A 287 6.26 11.83 5.78
C GLY A 287 7.40 12.58 5.13
N PRO A 288 7.63 13.83 5.54
CA PRO A 288 8.71 14.64 4.98
C PRO A 288 10.08 13.96 5.12
N GLY A 289 10.70 13.66 3.97
CA GLY A 289 12.03 13.07 3.85
C GLY A 289 12.12 11.55 4.02
N GLY A 290 11.02 10.81 4.07
CA GLY A 290 11.00 9.34 4.13
C GLY A 290 9.97 8.77 5.10
N ILE A 291 10.28 7.66 5.75
CA ILE A 291 9.42 7.04 6.78
C ILE A 291 9.76 7.64 8.14
N LEU A 292 8.81 8.34 8.73
CA LEU A 292 8.88 8.79 10.11
C LEU A 292 8.57 7.61 11.05
N VAL A 293 9.36 7.49 12.11
CA VAL A 293 9.16 6.49 13.16
C VAL A 293 8.65 7.21 14.39
N LEU A 294 7.44 6.85 14.83
CA LEU A 294 6.75 7.45 15.97
C LEU A 294 6.52 6.40 17.05
N SER A 295 6.65 6.78 18.31
CA SER A 295 6.20 5.92 19.41
C SER A 295 4.69 5.74 19.40
N LYS A 296 4.18 4.75 20.14
CA LYS A 296 2.73 4.55 20.35
C LYS A 296 1.99 5.77 20.92
N ASP A 297 2.72 6.73 21.46
CA ASP A 297 2.17 7.96 22.03
C ASP A 297 2.35 9.19 21.12
N GLY A 298 2.87 8.99 19.88
CA GLY A 298 3.05 10.03 18.88
C GLY A 298 4.37 10.80 18.98
N LYS A 299 5.29 10.42 19.88
CA LYS A 299 6.62 11.02 19.95
C LYS A 299 7.44 10.65 18.73
N ARG A 300 8.10 11.61 18.11
CA ARG A 300 9.01 11.39 16.98
C ARG A 300 10.30 10.73 17.47
N LEU A 301 10.61 9.56 16.96
CA LEU A 301 11.82 8.80 17.32
C LEU A 301 12.93 9.01 16.30
N GLY A 302 12.57 9.10 15.02
CA GLY A 302 13.54 9.27 13.95
C GLY A 302 12.90 9.13 12.57
N ARG A 303 13.77 8.97 11.57
CA ARG A 303 13.36 8.83 10.17
C ARG A 303 14.25 7.83 9.44
N ILE A 304 13.64 7.04 8.56
CA ILE A 304 14.30 6.17 7.60
C ILE A 304 14.11 6.80 6.22
N SER A 305 15.19 7.21 5.58
CA SER A 305 15.16 7.84 4.26
C SER A 305 15.87 6.96 3.24
N ASP A 306 15.30 6.85 2.06
CA ASP A 306 15.90 6.25 0.87
C ASP A 306 16.22 7.28 -0.22
N GLY A 307 16.18 8.58 0.15
CA GLY A 307 16.46 9.72 -0.73
C GLY A 307 15.29 10.13 -1.63
N LYS A 308 14.15 9.43 -1.57
CA LYS A 308 12.95 9.70 -2.37
C LYS A 308 11.73 9.98 -1.49
N PRO A 309 10.67 10.61 -2.05
CA PRO A 309 9.39 10.65 -1.35
C PRO A 309 8.84 9.21 -1.25
N THR A 310 8.69 8.74 -0.01
CA THR A 310 8.12 7.42 0.26
C THR A 310 6.61 7.57 0.41
N ALA A 311 5.86 6.82 -0.40
CA ALA A 311 4.41 6.84 -0.39
C ALA A 311 3.84 5.95 0.72
N ASN A 312 4.34 4.71 0.83
CA ASN A 312 3.76 3.74 1.75
C ASN A 312 4.82 2.75 2.28
N CYS A 313 4.48 2.00 3.32
CA CYS A 313 5.31 0.94 3.84
C CYS A 313 4.49 -0.21 4.43
N LYS A 314 5.05 -1.42 4.44
CA LYS A 314 4.41 -2.59 5.05
C LYS A 314 5.44 -3.61 5.50
N PHE A 315 5.20 -4.20 6.66
CA PHE A 315 5.99 -5.34 7.12
C PHE A 315 5.72 -6.60 6.30
N GLY A 316 6.77 -7.39 6.05
CA GLY A 316 6.72 -8.65 5.33
C GLY A 316 7.74 -9.67 5.82
N ASP A 317 7.92 -10.74 5.08
CA ASP A 317 8.78 -11.89 5.39
C ASP A 317 8.46 -12.53 6.76
N ASP A 318 9.44 -12.52 7.66
CA ASP A 318 9.28 -12.95 9.05
C ASP A 318 8.69 -11.89 9.98
N GLY A 319 8.22 -10.78 9.40
CA GLY A 319 7.66 -9.62 10.09
C GLY A 319 8.68 -8.55 10.49
N ARG A 320 9.97 -8.73 10.19
CA ARG A 320 11.01 -7.75 10.51
C ARG A 320 11.52 -6.97 9.30
N THR A 321 11.11 -7.33 8.11
CA THR A 321 11.41 -6.59 6.89
C THR A 321 10.32 -5.56 6.65
N LEU A 322 10.69 -4.28 6.61
CA LEU A 322 9.80 -3.19 6.20
C LEU A 322 10.05 -2.91 4.72
N TYR A 323 9.06 -3.17 3.89
CA TYR A 323 9.03 -2.80 2.47
C TYR A 323 8.58 -1.35 2.32
N LEU A 324 9.21 -0.63 1.41
CA LEU A 324 8.99 0.79 1.12
C LEU A 324 8.60 0.93 -0.35
N THR A 325 7.48 1.59 -0.61
CA THR A 325 7.12 2.05 -1.95
C THR A 325 7.47 3.53 -2.04
N SER A 326 8.51 3.85 -2.81
CA SER A 326 9.11 5.18 -2.83
C SER A 326 9.16 5.71 -4.25
N GLN A 327 8.21 6.59 -4.58
CA GLN A 327 8.07 7.19 -5.90
C GLN A 327 8.07 6.10 -7.02
N ASN A 328 9.19 5.94 -7.72
CA ASN A 328 9.35 4.96 -8.81
C ASN A 328 10.07 3.68 -8.39
N MET A 329 10.25 3.42 -7.09
CA MET A 329 11.10 2.37 -6.55
C MET A 329 10.37 1.52 -5.50
N LEU A 330 10.65 0.23 -5.50
CA LEU A 330 10.40 -0.68 -4.38
C LEU A 330 11.73 -0.91 -3.65
N ALA A 331 11.73 -0.67 -2.34
CA ALA A 331 12.89 -0.93 -1.48
C ALA A 331 12.49 -1.70 -0.22
N ARG A 332 13.48 -2.12 0.56
CA ARG A 332 13.26 -2.72 1.88
C ARG A 332 14.38 -2.39 2.86
N ILE A 333 14.03 -2.45 4.14
CA ILE A 333 14.99 -2.39 5.25
C ILE A 333 14.61 -3.46 6.29
N ARG A 334 15.62 -4.09 6.88
CA ARG A 334 15.41 -4.99 8.01
C ARG A 334 15.48 -4.23 9.33
N LEU A 335 14.53 -4.54 10.24
CA LEU A 335 14.37 -3.90 11.53
C LEU A 335 14.46 -4.90 12.68
N ASN A 336 14.70 -4.41 13.89
CA ASN A 336 14.70 -5.21 15.12
C ASN A 336 13.28 -5.47 15.67
N VAL A 337 12.31 -4.66 15.28
CA VAL A 337 10.89 -4.80 15.67
C VAL A 337 10.11 -5.62 14.65
N LYS A 338 8.98 -6.17 15.07
CA LYS A 338 8.06 -6.91 14.18
C LYS A 338 6.81 -6.10 13.88
N GLY A 339 6.30 -6.23 12.69
CA GLY A 339 4.99 -5.71 12.30
C GLY A 339 3.85 -6.36 13.09
N ALA A 340 2.77 -5.62 13.30
CA ALA A 340 1.55 -6.17 13.85
C ALA A 340 1.01 -7.32 12.97
N GLY A 341 0.58 -8.40 13.59
CA GLY A 341 0.04 -9.56 12.90
C GLY A 341 1.07 -10.59 12.40
N PHE A 342 2.36 -10.50 12.81
CA PHE A 342 3.42 -11.49 12.51
C PHE A 342 3.81 -12.32 13.71
#